data_b2d5b12c581c96aada39d6edc1020f53
#
_entry.id   b2d5b12c581c96aada39d6edc1020f53
#
_cell.length_a   1.000
_cell.length_b   1.000
_cell.length_c   1.000
_cell.angle_alpha   90.00
_cell.angle_beta   90.00
_cell.angle_gamma   90.00
#
_symmetry.space_group_name_H-M   'P 1'
#
loop_
_entity.id
_entity.type
_entity.pdbx_description
1 polymer ?
#
loop_
_entity_poly.entity_id
_entity_poly.type
_entity_poly.pdbx_seq_one_letter_code
_entity_poly.pdbx_strand_id
1 'polypeptide(L)'
;MTRLSPLHFEAAVTRPLSVVFKTGDRWEGHDYTVEVVATRQGLDGFDVVVDFRELEAALDRSLAPLQGRLLSDLDLDGPLALAQRLLAELGPFVPAPARLKEVALTDGTGRRMAVGR
;
A
#
# COMPACT_ATOMS: atom_id res chain seq x y z
N MET A 1 31.82 20.61 11.96
CA MET A 1 31.69 19.18 11.59
C MET A 1 30.30 18.94 11.05
N THR A 2 30.19 18.49 9.82
CA THR A 2 28.89 18.22 9.21
C THR A 2 28.40 16.84 9.66
N ARG A 3 27.23 16.80 10.26
CA ARG A 3 26.63 15.55 10.66
C ARG A 3 25.83 14.99 9.48
N LEU A 4 26.21 13.82 9.00
CA LEU A 4 25.46 13.13 7.95
C LEU A 4 24.17 12.58 8.57
N SER A 5 23.05 12.74 7.84
CA SER A 5 21.81 12.11 8.23
C SER A 5 21.96 10.59 8.14
N PRO A 6 21.42 9.83 9.10
CA PRO A 6 21.47 8.38 9.02
C PRO A 6 20.73 7.90 7.77
N LEU A 7 21.24 6.82 7.18
CA LEU A 7 20.56 6.17 6.06
C LEU A 7 19.24 5.56 6.56
N HIS A 8 18.26 5.58 5.70
CA HIS A 8 17.05 4.81 5.89
C HIS A 8 16.87 3.85 4.72
N PHE A 9 16.19 2.77 4.97
CA PHE A 9 16.02 1.68 4.04
C PHE A 9 14.54 1.45 3.78
N GLU A 10 14.22 1.02 2.57
CA GLU A 10 12.85 0.72 2.19
C GLU A 10 12.76 -0.68 1.63
N ALA A 11 11.61 -1.29 1.84
CA ALA A 11 11.24 -2.54 1.21
C ALA A 11 9.78 -2.39 0.76
N ALA A 12 9.47 -2.92 -0.42
CA ALA A 12 8.13 -2.81 -0.97
C ALA A 12 7.66 -4.15 -1.52
N VAL A 13 6.36 -4.38 -1.41
CA VAL A 13 5.68 -5.50 -2.04
C VAL A 13 4.55 -4.98 -2.92
N THR A 14 4.23 -5.70 -3.98
CA THR A 14 3.17 -5.32 -4.90
C THR A 14 2.20 -6.47 -5.12
N ARG A 15 0.93 -6.12 -5.34
CA ARG A 15 -0.12 -7.06 -5.71
C ARG A 15 -1.10 -6.42 -6.68
N PRO A 16 -1.67 -7.19 -7.61
CA PRO A 16 -2.72 -6.68 -8.48
C PRO A 16 -4.05 -6.57 -7.73
N LEU A 17 -4.84 -5.58 -8.09
CA LEU A 17 -6.19 -5.38 -7.55
C LEU A 17 -7.10 -4.85 -8.65
N SER A 18 -8.16 -5.58 -8.93
CA SER A 18 -9.20 -5.15 -9.86
C SER A 18 -10.43 -4.74 -9.07
N VAL A 19 -10.95 -3.55 -9.32
CA VAL A 19 -12.10 -2.99 -8.61
C VAL A 19 -13.00 -2.25 -9.59
N VAL A 20 -14.21 -1.93 -9.13
CA VAL A 20 -15.17 -1.15 -9.90
C VAL A 20 -15.55 0.10 -9.10
N PHE A 21 -15.50 1.25 -9.75
CA PHE A 21 -16.03 2.51 -9.22
C PHE A 21 -17.27 2.91 -9.98
N LYS A 22 -18.17 3.60 -9.30
CA LYS A 22 -19.30 4.24 -9.92
C LYS A 22 -19.04 5.74 -10.00
N THR A 23 -19.04 6.29 -11.22
CA THR A 23 -18.85 7.71 -11.46
C THR A 23 -20.12 8.24 -12.15
N GLY A 24 -20.97 8.93 -11.38
CA GLY A 24 -22.29 9.33 -11.85
C GLY A 24 -23.13 8.09 -12.18
N ASP A 25 -23.60 7.99 -13.43
CA ASP A 25 -24.38 6.83 -13.91
C ASP A 25 -23.52 5.76 -14.56
N ARG A 26 -22.18 5.90 -14.48
CA ARG A 26 -21.24 5.01 -15.16
C ARG A 26 -20.52 4.12 -14.17
N TRP A 27 -20.34 2.88 -14.58
CA TRP A 27 -19.56 1.88 -13.84
C TRP A 27 -18.22 1.75 -14.55
N GLU A 28 -17.12 1.95 -13.83
CA GLU A 28 -15.78 1.88 -14.40
C GLU A 28 -14.95 0.85 -13.65
N GLY A 29 -14.43 -0.13 -14.42
CA GLY A 29 -13.46 -1.08 -13.89
C GLY A 29 -12.07 -0.51 -13.94
N HIS A 30 -11.29 -0.75 -12.90
CA HIS A 30 -9.89 -0.34 -12.83
C HIS A 30 -9.03 -1.49 -12.35
N ASP A 31 -7.91 -1.68 -13.05
CA ASP A 31 -6.87 -2.62 -12.65
C ASP A 31 -5.70 -1.84 -12.09
N TYR A 32 -5.43 -2.04 -10.81
CA TYR A 32 -4.33 -1.39 -10.12
C TYR A 32 -3.22 -2.38 -9.79
N THR A 33 -1.99 -1.87 -9.76
CA THR A 33 -0.91 -2.48 -8.99
C THR A 33 -0.85 -1.73 -7.68
N VAL A 34 -1.07 -2.44 -6.58
CA VAL A 34 -0.98 -1.90 -5.23
C VAL A 34 0.43 -2.12 -4.73
N GLU A 35 1.09 -1.05 -4.32
CA GLU A 35 2.43 -1.11 -3.73
C GLU A 35 2.37 -0.67 -2.29
N VAL A 36 2.97 -1.47 -1.41
CA VAL A 36 3.05 -1.17 0.01
C VAL A 36 4.52 -1.02 0.37
N VAL A 37 4.89 0.15 0.90
CA VAL A 37 6.27 0.49 1.19
C VAL A 37 6.47 0.60 2.69
N ALA A 38 7.38 -0.22 3.22
CA ALA A 38 7.85 -0.12 4.59
C ALA A 38 9.22 0.54 4.63
N THR A 39 9.50 1.30 5.68
CA THR A 39 10.79 1.95 5.85
C THR A 39 11.33 1.71 7.25
N ARG A 40 12.63 1.76 7.36
CA ARG A 40 13.33 1.62 8.64
C ARG A 40 14.59 2.48 8.61
N GLN A 41 14.82 3.19 9.69
CA GLN A 41 16.03 3.98 9.87
C GLN A 41 17.13 3.08 10.44
N GLY A 42 18.11 2.75 9.62
CA GLY A 42 19.16 1.80 9.99
C GLY A 42 18.68 0.35 9.91
N LEU A 43 19.62 -0.57 9.93
CA LEU A 43 19.35 -2.00 9.92
C LEU A 43 20.09 -2.65 11.08
N ASP A 44 19.55 -3.75 11.59
CA ASP A 44 20.26 -4.62 12.52
C ASP A 44 21.19 -5.57 11.75
N GLY A 45 21.77 -6.54 12.47
CA GLY A 45 22.72 -7.48 11.87
C GLY A 45 22.16 -8.44 10.82
N PHE A 46 20.84 -8.39 10.56
CA PHE A 46 20.19 -9.28 9.60
C PHE A 46 19.84 -8.60 8.28
N ASP A 47 20.10 -7.30 8.15
CA ASP A 47 19.82 -6.50 6.95
C ASP A 47 18.36 -6.61 6.47
N VAL A 48 17.42 -6.66 7.42
CA VAL A 48 16.00 -6.84 7.14
C VAL A 48 15.23 -5.59 7.54
N VAL A 49 14.49 -5.00 6.58
CA VAL A 49 13.54 -3.92 6.86
C VAL A 49 12.25 -4.49 7.41
N VAL A 50 11.72 -5.51 6.74
CA VAL A 50 10.45 -6.16 7.07
C VAL A 50 10.50 -7.58 6.52
N ASP A 51 9.74 -8.49 7.13
CA ASP A 51 9.54 -9.81 6.56
C ASP A 51 8.58 -9.70 5.37
N PHE A 52 9.10 -9.93 4.16
CA PHE A 52 8.31 -9.83 2.93
C PHE A 52 7.11 -10.77 2.94
N ARG A 53 7.27 -11.99 3.46
CA ARG A 53 6.18 -12.97 3.47
C ARG A 53 5.03 -12.53 4.36
N GLU A 54 5.34 -11.96 5.51
CA GLU A 54 4.33 -11.45 6.42
C GLU A 54 3.61 -10.24 5.83
N LEU A 55 4.34 -9.32 5.20
CA LEU A 55 3.76 -8.15 4.56
C LEU A 55 2.90 -8.55 3.36
N GLU A 56 3.38 -9.48 2.53
CA GLU A 56 2.61 -10.01 1.40
C GLU A 56 1.33 -10.69 1.84
N ALA A 57 1.40 -11.51 2.89
CA ALA A 57 0.22 -12.18 3.44
C ALA A 57 -0.80 -11.19 4.00
N ALA A 58 -0.35 -10.15 4.68
CA ALA A 58 -1.21 -9.09 5.19
C ALA A 58 -1.89 -8.35 4.05
N LEU A 59 -1.13 -8.01 3.00
CA LEU A 59 -1.68 -7.36 1.81
C LEU A 59 -2.72 -8.24 1.12
N ASP A 60 -2.43 -9.51 0.93
CA ASP A 60 -3.37 -10.46 0.32
C ASP A 60 -4.68 -10.52 1.11
N ARG A 61 -4.61 -10.55 2.44
CA ARG A 61 -5.80 -10.54 3.28
C ARG A 61 -6.61 -9.25 3.16
N SER A 62 -5.93 -8.11 3.06
CA SER A 62 -6.61 -6.83 2.91
C SER A 62 -7.25 -6.66 1.54
N LEU A 63 -6.65 -7.24 0.49
CA LEU A 63 -7.15 -7.11 -0.87
C LEU A 63 -8.24 -8.14 -1.23
N ALA A 64 -8.22 -9.31 -0.62
CA ALA A 64 -9.17 -10.39 -0.96
C ALA A 64 -10.64 -9.94 -0.94
N PRO A 65 -11.14 -9.21 0.09
CA PRO A 65 -12.53 -8.77 0.11
C PRO A 65 -12.83 -7.64 -0.88
N LEU A 66 -11.81 -7.06 -1.51
CA LEU A 66 -11.97 -5.94 -2.44
C LEU A 66 -11.93 -6.36 -3.90
N GLN A 67 -11.37 -7.54 -4.21
CA GLN A 67 -11.22 -8.00 -5.59
C GLN A 67 -12.57 -8.08 -6.31
N GLY A 68 -12.66 -7.39 -7.45
CA GLY A 68 -13.84 -7.39 -8.30
C GLY A 68 -15.04 -6.67 -7.71
N ARG A 69 -14.89 -5.98 -6.58
CA ARG A 69 -16.02 -5.36 -5.88
C ARG A 69 -16.29 -3.95 -6.37
N LEU A 70 -17.54 -3.54 -6.24
CA LEU A 70 -17.94 -2.15 -6.38
C LEU A 70 -17.58 -1.42 -5.10
N LEU A 71 -16.57 -0.54 -5.17
CA LEU A 71 -16.03 0.09 -3.97
C LEU A 71 -16.97 1.09 -3.31
N SER A 72 -17.92 1.67 -4.05
CA SER A 72 -18.93 2.54 -3.45
C SER A 72 -19.83 1.80 -2.47
N ASP A 73 -20.04 0.48 -2.65
CA ASP A 73 -20.76 -0.35 -1.68
C ASP A 73 -20.00 -0.51 -0.36
N LEU A 74 -18.72 -0.18 -0.35
CA LEU A 74 -17.85 -0.24 0.82
C LEU A 74 -17.49 1.16 1.32
N ASP A 75 -18.23 2.19 0.89
CA ASP A 75 -17.99 3.60 1.22
C ASP A 75 -16.61 4.11 0.78
N LEU A 76 -16.10 3.55 -0.32
CA LEU A 76 -14.83 3.97 -0.91
C LEU A 76 -15.12 4.66 -2.24
N ASP A 77 -15.00 5.99 -2.25
CA ASP A 77 -15.41 6.83 -3.38
C ASP A 77 -14.36 6.99 -4.46
N GLY A 78 -13.21 6.38 -4.31
CA GLY A 78 -12.16 6.49 -5.32
C GLY A 78 -10.84 5.91 -4.84
N PRO A 79 -9.80 6.02 -5.67
CA PRO A 79 -8.52 5.39 -5.38
C PRO A 79 -7.81 5.97 -4.15
N LEU A 80 -7.97 7.26 -3.84
CA LEU A 80 -7.35 7.83 -2.65
C LEU A 80 -7.98 7.29 -1.37
N ALA A 81 -9.30 7.13 -1.34
CA ALA A 81 -9.99 6.53 -0.20
C ALA A 81 -9.55 5.08 0.00
N LEU A 82 -9.38 4.35 -1.10
CA LEU A 82 -8.88 2.98 -1.08
C LEU A 82 -7.45 2.92 -0.50
N ALA A 83 -6.57 3.78 -0.98
CA ALA A 83 -5.19 3.82 -0.49
C ALA A 83 -5.12 4.19 1.00
N GLN A 84 -5.94 5.14 1.45
CA GLN A 84 -6.02 5.53 2.86
C GLN A 84 -6.49 4.37 3.73
N ARG A 85 -7.49 3.63 3.28
CA ARG A 85 -7.99 2.46 3.99
C ARG A 85 -6.91 1.39 4.13
N LEU A 86 -6.20 1.10 3.04
CA LEU A 86 -5.12 0.11 3.06
C LEU A 86 -3.97 0.54 3.97
N LEU A 87 -3.63 1.83 3.95
CA LEU A 87 -2.60 2.36 4.85
C LEU A 87 -2.98 2.13 6.32
N ALA A 88 -4.22 2.40 6.67
CA ALA A 88 -4.71 2.21 8.04
C ALA A 88 -4.74 0.74 8.44
N GLU A 89 -5.21 -0.14 7.55
CA GLU A 89 -5.31 -1.58 7.83
C GLU A 89 -3.93 -2.25 7.95
N LEU A 90 -2.98 -1.85 7.12
CA LEU A 90 -1.69 -2.52 7.02
C LEU A 90 -0.65 -2.00 8.02
N GLY A 91 -0.83 -0.78 8.53
CA GLY A 91 0.11 -0.21 9.48
C GLY A 91 0.48 -1.12 10.65
N PRO A 92 -0.51 -1.76 11.33
CA PRO A 92 -0.23 -2.64 12.46
C PRO A 92 0.58 -3.90 12.11
N PHE A 93 0.67 -4.28 10.84
CA PHE A 93 1.43 -5.47 10.42
C PHE A 93 2.91 -5.19 10.15
N VAL A 94 3.34 -3.93 10.30
CA VAL A 94 4.75 -3.57 10.18
C VAL A 94 5.28 -3.24 11.57
N PRO A 95 6.04 -4.17 12.18
CA PRO A 95 6.50 -3.97 13.57
C PRO A 95 7.63 -2.95 13.65
N ALA A 96 7.62 -2.17 14.73
CA ALA A 96 8.74 -1.28 15.05
C ALA A 96 10.04 -2.10 15.16
N PRO A 97 11.20 -1.57 14.79
CA PRO A 97 11.47 -0.17 14.41
C PRO A 97 11.11 0.21 12.95
N ALA A 98 10.67 -0.74 12.15
CA ALA A 98 10.13 -0.42 10.83
C ALA A 98 8.75 0.24 10.97
N ARG A 99 8.33 0.91 9.91
CA ARG A 99 6.98 1.48 9.82
C ARG A 99 6.48 1.45 8.40
N LEU A 100 5.18 1.42 8.25
CA LEU A 100 4.56 1.56 6.94
C LEU A 100 4.68 3.01 6.49
N LYS A 101 5.34 3.23 5.35
CA LYS A 101 5.60 4.57 4.83
C LYS A 101 4.46 5.05 3.94
N GLU A 102 4.07 4.22 2.97
CA GLU A 102 3.05 4.61 2.01
C GLU A 102 2.38 3.41 1.37
N VAL A 103 1.19 3.66 0.85
CA VAL A 103 0.48 2.78 -0.07
C VAL A 103 0.26 3.53 -1.37
N ALA A 104 0.65 2.94 -2.48
CA ALA A 104 0.51 3.51 -3.81
C ALA A 104 -0.34 2.62 -4.70
N LEU A 105 -1.10 3.27 -5.57
CA LEU A 105 -1.88 2.61 -6.61
C LEU A 105 -1.39 3.09 -7.97
N THR A 106 -1.02 2.16 -8.83
CA THR A 106 -0.63 2.46 -10.20
C THR A 106 -1.66 1.85 -11.13
N ASP A 107 -2.24 2.65 -12.01
CA ASP A 107 -3.24 2.17 -12.97
C ASP A 107 -2.60 1.54 -14.21
N GLY A 108 -3.44 1.03 -15.13
CA GLY A 108 -2.97 0.38 -16.34
C GLY A 108 -2.26 1.31 -17.33
N THR A 109 -2.34 2.63 -17.13
CA THR A 109 -1.63 3.62 -17.97
C THR A 109 -0.33 4.10 -17.31
N GLY A 110 0.01 3.58 -16.15
CA GLY A 110 1.22 3.95 -15.43
C GLY A 110 1.08 5.17 -14.52
N ARG A 111 -0.13 5.68 -14.33
CA ARG A 111 -0.36 6.79 -13.39
C ARG A 111 -0.36 6.25 -11.97
N ARG A 112 0.45 6.88 -11.13
CA ARG A 112 0.64 6.45 -9.75
C ARG A 112 0.15 7.52 -8.79
N MET A 113 -0.60 7.12 -7.80
CA MET A 113 -0.95 7.98 -6.68
C MET A 113 -0.63 7.25 -5.38
N ALA A 114 -0.20 7.98 -4.38
CA ALA A 114 0.22 7.41 -3.12
C ALA A 114 -0.29 8.24 -1.95
N VAL A 115 -0.54 7.56 -0.85
CA VAL A 115 -0.80 8.18 0.43
C VAL A 115 0.19 7.64 1.44
N GLY A 116 0.75 8.49 2.28
CA GLY A 116 1.78 8.11 3.22
C GLY A 116 1.78 8.96 4.48
N ARG A 117 2.69 8.59 5.35
CA ARG A 117 2.87 9.26 6.64
C ARG A 117 4.32 9.67 6.83
#